data_19b03fc65b86af69d4c4d95d58827a67
#
_entry.id   19b03fc65b86af69d4c4d95d58827a67
#
_cell.length_a   1.000
_cell.length_b   1.000
_cell.length_c   1.000
_cell.angle_alpha   90.00
_cell.angle_beta   90.00
_cell.angle_gamma   90.00
#
_symmetry.space_group_name_H-M   'P 1'
#
loop_
_entity.id
_entity.type
_entity.pdbx_description
1 polymer ?
#
loop_
_entity_poly.entity_id
_entity_poly.type
_entity_poly.pdbx_seq_one_letter_code
_entity_poly.pdbx_strand_id
1 'polypeptide(L)'
;STALEDGKVREYVVTGQVFFASAERFLAGFDFKEALDRVRIDVSRAHFWDLTAVGALDKVVIKFRREGVEVDIVGLNEASATLVERLGVHDKPDAVEKLMGH
;
A
#
# COMPACT_ATOMS: atom_id res chain seq x y z
N SER A 1 -15.03 14.66 14.82
CA SER A 1 -14.65 14.57 15.13
C SER A 1 -14.52 14.48 15.11
N THR A 2 -14.98 14.55 15.18
CA THR A 2 -14.61 14.42 15.63
C THR A 2 -14.07 13.81 15.67
N ALA A 3 -14.44 13.41 15.23
CA ALA A 3 -13.71 12.68 15.57
C ALA A 3 -12.66 12.76 15.27
N LEU A 4 -12.65 13.22 14.79
CA LEU A 4 -11.70 13.33 14.79
C LEU A 4 -11.12 13.46 15.70
N GLU A 5 -11.49 13.97 15.79
CA GLU A 5 -10.78 14.36 16.87
C GLU A 5 -10.40 13.33 17.81
N ASP A 6 -11.17 12.49 18.03
CA ASP A 6 -10.84 11.48 18.99
C ASP A 6 -10.07 10.35 18.40
N GLY A 7 -9.76 10.40 17.12
CA GLY A 7 -8.98 9.36 16.50
C GLY A 7 -7.66 9.89 16.02
N LYS A 8 -6.58 9.13 16.21
CA LYS A 8 -5.30 9.48 15.63
C LYS A 8 -5.19 8.90 14.25
N VAL A 9 -5.02 9.74 13.25
CA VAL A 9 -4.90 9.36 11.85
C VAL A 9 -3.56 9.84 11.34
N ARG A 10 -2.82 8.95 10.67
CA ARG A 10 -1.58 9.33 10.02
C ARG A 10 -1.67 8.98 8.55
N GLU A 11 -1.19 9.90 7.72
CA GLU A 11 -1.12 9.67 6.29
C GLU A 11 0.33 9.47 5.88
N TYR A 12 0.58 8.41 5.13
CA TYR A 12 1.87 8.16 4.49
C TYR A 12 1.70 8.35 2.99
N VAL A 13 2.61 9.12 2.39
CA VAL A 13 2.60 9.31 0.95
C VAL A 13 3.82 8.61 0.39
N VAL A 14 3.58 7.64 -0.48
CA VAL A 14 4.65 6.87 -1.10
C VAL A 14 4.84 7.38 -2.52
N THR A 15 6.07 7.71 -2.89
CA THR A 15 6.39 8.19 -4.23
C THR A 15 7.52 7.37 -4.80
N GLY A 16 7.61 7.38 -6.14
CA GLY A 16 8.72 6.73 -6.81
C GLY A 16 8.49 5.27 -7.08
N GLN A 17 9.55 4.58 -7.43
CA GLN A 17 9.48 3.19 -7.87
C GLN A 17 9.69 2.25 -6.70
N VAL A 18 8.83 1.25 -6.59
CA VAL A 18 8.93 0.23 -5.55
C VAL A 18 9.11 -1.11 -6.25
N PHE A 19 10.18 -1.82 -5.90
CA PHE A 19 10.50 -3.10 -6.50
C PHE A 19 11.30 -3.91 -5.48
N PHE A 20 11.71 -5.12 -5.85
CA PHE A 20 12.29 -6.04 -4.87
C PHE A 20 13.47 -5.44 -4.12
N ALA A 21 14.31 -4.66 -4.82
CA ALA A 21 15.50 -4.10 -4.19
C ALA A 21 15.20 -2.97 -3.22
N SER A 22 14.03 -2.32 -3.35
CA SER A 22 13.66 -1.22 -2.47
C SER A 22 12.57 -1.61 -1.46
N ALA A 23 12.14 -2.87 -1.46
CA ALA A 23 11.03 -3.29 -0.61
C ALA A 23 11.34 -3.10 0.87
N GLU A 24 12.56 -3.39 1.30
CA GLU A 24 12.92 -3.22 2.70
C GLU A 24 12.91 -1.76 3.11
N ARG A 25 13.40 -0.89 2.24
CA ARG A 25 13.38 0.55 2.51
C ARG A 25 11.94 1.04 2.61
N PHE A 26 11.09 0.54 1.73
CA PHE A 26 9.67 0.88 1.76
C PHE A 26 9.07 0.50 3.10
N LEU A 27 9.33 -0.73 3.56
CA LEU A 27 8.80 -1.20 4.84
C LEU A 27 9.35 -0.39 6.00
N ALA A 28 10.61 0.02 5.92
CA ALA A 28 11.26 0.75 7.02
C ALA A 28 10.69 2.16 7.18
N GLY A 29 9.97 2.66 6.19
CA GLY A 29 9.39 4.00 6.27
C GLY A 29 8.14 4.09 7.12
N PHE A 30 7.64 2.98 7.63
CA PHE A 30 6.41 2.97 8.43
C PHE A 30 6.70 2.72 9.89
N ASP A 31 5.97 3.40 10.76
CA ASP A 31 6.09 3.21 12.19
C ASP A 31 4.88 2.40 12.67
N PHE A 32 5.10 1.12 12.90
CA PHE A 32 4.03 0.22 13.30
C PHE A 32 3.75 0.26 14.80
N LYS A 33 4.58 0.96 15.55
CA LYS A 33 4.44 1.02 17.01
C LYS A 33 3.72 2.27 17.45
N GLU A 34 3.46 3.19 16.55
CA GLU A 34 2.73 4.39 16.89
C GLU A 34 1.29 4.04 17.24
N ALA A 35 0.76 4.64 18.29
CA ALA A 35 -0.62 4.38 18.70
C ALA A 35 -1.57 5.17 17.80
N LEU A 36 -2.08 4.51 16.79
CA LEU A 36 -2.95 5.12 15.78
C LEU A 36 -4.28 4.40 15.74
N ASP A 37 -5.33 5.12 15.36
CA ASP A 37 -6.63 4.52 15.08
C ASP A 37 -6.77 4.19 13.61
N ARG A 38 -6.18 4.98 12.75
CA ARG A 38 -6.29 4.79 11.30
C ARG A 38 -5.02 5.26 10.61
N VAL A 39 -4.68 4.58 9.54
CA VAL A 39 -3.57 4.94 8.68
C VAL A 39 -4.10 5.04 7.25
N ARG A 40 -3.75 6.10 6.56
CA ARG A 40 -4.02 6.24 5.14
C ARG A 40 -2.70 6.16 4.40
N ILE A 41 -2.61 5.27 3.44
CA ILE A 41 -1.41 5.09 2.63
C ILE A 41 -1.74 5.50 1.21
N ASP A 42 -1.18 6.62 0.78
CA ASP A 42 -1.40 7.16 -0.56
C ASP A 42 -0.25 6.69 -1.44
N VAL A 43 -0.56 5.80 -2.37
CA VAL A 43 0.41 5.27 -3.31
C VAL A 43 0.14 5.75 -4.74
N SER A 44 -0.69 6.77 -4.90
CA SER A 44 -1.08 7.24 -6.23
C SER A 44 0.11 7.76 -7.04
N ARG A 45 1.20 8.13 -6.37
CA ARG A 45 2.42 8.61 -7.03
C ARG A 45 3.53 7.57 -7.01
N ALA A 46 3.24 6.38 -6.52
CA ALA A 46 4.21 5.29 -6.52
C ALA A 46 4.00 4.42 -7.74
N HIS A 47 5.03 3.67 -8.09
CA HIS A 47 4.97 2.71 -9.19
C HIS A 47 5.50 1.38 -8.68
N PHE A 48 4.63 0.39 -8.65
CA PHE A 48 5.01 -0.96 -8.24
C PHE A 48 5.49 -1.72 -9.48
N TRP A 49 6.71 -2.21 -9.43
CA TRP A 49 7.34 -2.80 -10.60
C TRP A 49 7.29 -4.32 -10.61
N ASP A 50 7.05 -4.94 -9.47
CA ASP A 50 6.98 -6.41 -9.40
C ASP A 50 6.07 -6.83 -8.25
N LEU A 51 5.83 -8.13 -8.17
CA LEU A 51 4.95 -8.69 -7.15
C LEU A 51 5.54 -8.57 -5.74
N THR A 52 6.87 -8.48 -5.64
CA THR A 52 7.50 -8.26 -4.34
C THR A 52 7.06 -6.92 -3.75
N ALA A 53 6.94 -5.90 -4.60
CA ALA A 53 6.47 -4.59 -4.14
C ALA A 53 5.04 -4.67 -3.62
N VAL A 54 4.17 -5.39 -4.33
CA VAL A 54 2.79 -5.57 -3.87
C VAL A 54 2.77 -6.34 -2.55
N GLY A 55 3.61 -7.36 -2.43
CA GLY A 55 3.71 -8.12 -1.19
C GLY A 55 4.21 -7.27 -0.03
N ALA A 56 5.10 -6.33 -0.30
CA ALA A 56 5.58 -5.42 0.75
C ALA A 56 4.44 -4.55 1.27
N LEU A 57 3.62 -4.02 0.36
CA LEU A 57 2.45 -3.23 0.79
C LEU A 57 1.50 -4.09 1.61
N ASP A 58 1.29 -5.32 1.19
CA ASP A 58 0.42 -6.24 1.91
C ASP A 58 0.94 -6.46 3.34
N LYS A 59 2.24 -6.61 3.49
CA LYS A 59 2.84 -6.77 4.83
C LYS A 59 2.61 -5.56 5.70
N VAL A 60 2.69 -4.36 5.12
CA VAL A 60 2.42 -3.13 5.86
C VAL A 60 0.98 -3.14 6.38
N VAL A 61 0.04 -3.48 5.51
CA VAL A 61 -1.36 -3.52 5.90
C VAL A 61 -1.59 -4.52 7.03
N ILE A 62 -1.02 -5.72 6.89
CA ILE A 62 -1.18 -6.76 7.90
C ILE A 62 -0.62 -6.32 9.24
N LYS A 63 0.56 -5.70 9.22
CA LYS A 63 1.19 -5.28 10.48
C LYS A 63 0.38 -4.22 11.19
N PHE A 64 -0.17 -3.26 10.46
CA PHE A 64 -1.02 -2.25 11.08
C PHE A 64 -2.29 -2.86 11.64
N ARG A 65 -2.90 -3.79 10.89
CA ARG A 65 -4.13 -4.41 11.35
C ARG A 65 -3.92 -5.24 12.60
N ARG A 66 -2.77 -5.85 12.73
CA ARG A 66 -2.43 -6.59 13.95
C ARG A 66 -2.36 -5.70 15.17
N GLU A 67 -2.06 -4.42 14.97
CA GLU A 67 -2.03 -3.44 16.05
C GLU A 67 -3.39 -2.78 16.27
N GLY A 68 -4.43 -3.26 15.60
CA GLY A 68 -5.75 -2.69 15.75
C GLY A 68 -5.97 -1.41 14.96
N VAL A 69 -5.13 -1.13 13.98
CA VAL A 69 -5.19 0.10 13.19
C VAL A 69 -5.94 -0.18 11.90
N GLU A 70 -6.90 0.69 11.58
CA GLU A 70 -7.58 0.62 10.28
C GLU A 70 -6.68 1.19 9.19
N VAL A 71 -6.70 0.56 8.02
CA VAL A 71 -5.83 0.96 6.93
C VAL A 71 -6.67 1.29 5.70
N ASP A 72 -6.46 2.49 5.16
CA ASP A 72 -7.02 2.91 3.88
C ASP A 72 -5.88 3.06 2.88
N ILE A 73 -6.05 2.52 1.68
CA ILE A 73 -5.07 2.65 0.62
C ILE A 73 -5.68 3.45 -0.50
N VAL A 74 -4.97 4.50 -0.91
CA VAL A 74 -5.42 5.42 -1.95
C VAL A 74 -4.50 5.27 -3.15
N GLY A 75 -5.07 5.17 -4.35
CA GLY A 75 -4.30 5.18 -5.57
C GLY A 75 -3.65 3.87 -5.94
N LEU A 76 -4.17 2.75 -5.44
CA LEU A 76 -3.56 1.45 -5.72
C LEU A 76 -3.59 1.12 -7.22
N ASN A 77 -4.68 1.47 -7.90
CA ASN A 77 -4.76 1.20 -9.34
C ASN A 77 -3.69 1.95 -10.11
N GLU A 78 -3.46 3.20 -9.75
CA GLU A 78 -2.42 3.99 -10.39
C GLU A 78 -1.04 3.41 -10.12
N ALA A 79 -0.78 3.01 -8.88
CA ALA A 79 0.52 2.48 -8.51
C ALA A 79 0.81 1.15 -9.20
N SER A 80 -0.22 0.35 -9.46
CA SER A 80 -0.03 -0.97 -10.04
C SER A 80 -0.12 -0.97 -11.56
N ALA A 81 -0.35 0.17 -12.20
CA ALA A 81 -0.52 0.21 -13.65
C ALA A 81 0.72 -0.32 -14.38
N THR A 82 1.90 0.06 -13.93
CA THR A 82 3.15 -0.42 -14.54
C THR A 82 3.26 -1.94 -14.42
N LEU A 83 2.92 -2.46 -13.26
CA LEU A 83 2.97 -3.90 -13.02
C LEU A 83 2.02 -4.64 -13.95
N VAL A 84 0.81 -4.13 -14.11
CA VAL A 84 -0.18 -4.74 -14.99
C VAL A 84 0.33 -4.78 -16.42
N GLU A 85 0.92 -3.69 -16.90
CA GLU A 85 1.47 -3.66 -18.24
C GLU A 85 2.61 -4.65 -18.41
N ARG A 86 3.50 -4.71 -17.42
CA ARG A 86 4.66 -5.61 -17.51
C ARG A 86 4.24 -7.07 -17.55
N LEU A 87 3.15 -7.41 -16.89
CA LEU A 87 2.67 -8.78 -16.86
C LEU A 87 1.75 -9.10 -18.02
N GLY A 88 1.41 -8.10 -18.86
CA GLY A 88 0.59 -8.33 -20.03
C GLY A 88 -0.85 -8.67 -19.71
N VAL A 89 -1.38 -8.21 -18.56
CA VAL A 89 -2.73 -8.53 -18.15
C VAL A 89 -3.66 -7.32 -18.16
N HIS A 90 -3.21 -6.24 -18.79
CA HIS A 90 -3.95 -4.97 -18.73
C HIS A 90 -5.29 -5.02 -19.47
N ASP A 91 -5.50 -6.01 -20.34
CA ASP A 91 -6.76 -6.17 -21.02
C ASP A 91 -7.68 -7.18 -20.33
N LYS A 92 -7.32 -7.63 -19.13
CA LYS A 92 -8.10 -8.60 -18.36
C LYS A 92 -8.27 -8.07 -16.94
N PRO A 93 -9.29 -7.25 -16.71
CA PRO A 93 -9.42 -6.60 -15.39
C PRO A 93 -9.50 -7.56 -14.21
N ASP A 94 -10.10 -8.75 -14.43
CA ASP A 94 -10.20 -9.71 -13.33
C ASP A 94 -8.82 -10.20 -12.88
N ALA A 95 -7.85 -10.22 -13.78
CA ALA A 95 -6.52 -10.68 -13.43
C ALA A 95 -5.85 -9.70 -12.45
N VAL A 96 -6.18 -8.42 -12.55
CA VAL A 96 -5.62 -7.43 -11.63
C VAL A 96 -6.08 -7.72 -10.21
N GLU A 97 -7.34 -8.06 -10.02
CA GLU A 97 -7.84 -8.39 -8.70
C GLU A 97 -7.13 -9.60 -8.13
N LYS A 98 -6.89 -10.61 -8.96
CA LYS A 98 -6.19 -11.80 -8.50
C LYS A 98 -4.76 -11.48 -8.10
N LEU A 99 -4.10 -10.59 -8.84
CA LEU A 99 -2.75 -10.19 -8.51
C LEU A 99 -2.68 -9.44 -7.19
N MET A 100 -3.76 -8.77 -6.82
CA MET A 100 -3.81 -8.01 -5.58
C MET A 100 -4.20 -8.86 -4.38
N GLY A 101 -4.29 -10.17 -4.52
CA GLY A 101 -4.44 -11.05 -3.38
C GLY A 101 -5.85 -11.27 -2.92
N HIS A 102 -6.78 -11.18 -3.79
CA HIS A 102 -8.19 -11.37 -3.40
C HIS A 102 -8.74 -12.67 -3.86
#